data_c3f92e73738c94fa79470563cda036c2
#
_entry.id   c3f92e73738c94fa79470563cda036c2
#
_cell.length_a   1.000
_cell.length_b   1.000
_cell.length_c   1.000
_cell.angle_alpha   90.00
_cell.angle_beta   90.00
_cell.angle_gamma   90.00
#
_symmetry.space_group_name_H-M   'P 1'
#
loop_
_entity.id
_entity.type
_entity.pdbx_description
1 polymer ?
#
loop_
_entity_poly.entity_id
_entity_poly.type
_entity_poly.pdbx_seq_one_letter_code
_entity_poly.pdbx_strand_id
1 'polypeptide(L)'
;MSEQTQDTQTLTDYDPEPVVIDLPAGEVEGLNITLDEAAEDELERSWFFIHCYSGYEKKVEHALRQRIETMGMQDQIYDVLIPTEDEIEVKDGKRRTVEKRVFPGYVMVQMRWDKDEGELDKDAWYTVRNTPGVVGFVGGDSQPTPLRVEEVKRIMDRMESEDTVVKVDYKIGERVRIVGGPFNDFPGTVATIDSGREKVRVMVDFFGRETAVVLSFMEVERM
;
A
#
# COMPACT_ATOMS: atom_id res chain seq x y z
N MET A 1 -33.47 9.47 -59.70
CA MET A 1 -32.94 10.85 -59.73
C MET A 1 -32.99 11.38 -58.33
N SER A 2 -31.87 11.49 -57.77
CA SER A 2 -31.32 12.47 -56.80
C SER A 2 -30.20 11.82 -56.00
N GLU A 3 -29.01 12.23 -56.35
CA GLU A 3 -27.73 11.97 -55.71
C GLU A 3 -27.73 12.63 -54.34
N GLN A 4 -27.23 11.91 -53.34
CA GLN A 4 -26.76 12.50 -52.09
C GLN A 4 -25.27 12.21 -51.93
N THR A 5 -24.52 13.25 -52.07
CA THR A 5 -23.09 13.39 -51.94
C THR A 5 -22.68 13.11 -50.46
N GLN A 6 -21.75 12.19 -50.28
CA GLN A 6 -21.09 11.95 -49.02
C GLN A 6 -19.94 12.96 -48.82
N ASP A 7 -20.06 13.83 -47.84
CA ASP A 7 -18.97 14.66 -47.34
C ASP A 7 -18.02 13.82 -46.50
N THR A 8 -16.86 13.57 -47.04
CA THR A 8 -15.71 12.99 -46.31
C THR A 8 -14.99 14.11 -45.56
N GLN A 9 -15.20 14.22 -44.26
CA GLN A 9 -14.40 15.10 -43.43
C GLN A 9 -13.02 14.47 -43.20
N THR A 10 -12.02 15.09 -43.77
CA THR A 10 -10.60 14.86 -43.54
C THR A 10 -10.25 15.18 -42.07
N LEU A 11 -9.81 14.17 -41.35
CA LEU A 11 -9.10 14.33 -40.08
C LEU A 11 -7.76 15.03 -40.35
N THR A 12 -7.65 16.26 -39.89
CA THR A 12 -6.38 17.00 -39.88
C THR A 12 -5.42 16.35 -38.87
N ASP A 13 -4.27 15.93 -39.39
CA ASP A 13 -3.11 15.55 -38.65
C ASP A 13 -2.74 16.66 -37.64
N TYR A 14 -2.87 16.37 -36.35
CA TYR A 14 -2.35 17.21 -35.29
C TYR A 14 -0.91 16.76 -35.03
N ASP A 15 0.04 17.47 -35.59
CA ASP A 15 1.46 17.35 -35.30
C ASP A 15 1.79 18.36 -34.16
N PRO A 16 2.03 17.92 -32.91
CA PRO A 16 2.41 18.82 -31.83
C PRO A 16 3.85 19.30 -32.08
N GLU A 17 4.03 20.57 -32.33
CA GLU A 17 5.37 21.18 -32.35
C GLU A 17 6.06 20.96 -31.00
N PRO A 18 7.36 20.66 -30.99
CA PRO A 18 8.10 20.45 -29.73
C PRO A 18 8.17 21.78 -28.94
N VAL A 19 7.66 21.76 -27.72
CA VAL A 19 7.78 22.88 -26.78
C VAL A 19 9.24 23.00 -26.37
N VAL A 20 9.95 23.95 -26.96
CA VAL A 20 11.32 24.32 -26.54
C VAL A 20 11.19 25.13 -25.25
N ILE A 21 11.52 24.52 -24.11
CA ILE A 21 11.65 25.24 -22.83
C ILE A 21 13.08 25.83 -22.81
N ASP A 22 13.15 27.15 -22.98
CA ASP A 22 14.41 27.90 -22.87
C ASP A 22 14.78 27.99 -21.38
N LEU A 23 15.71 27.11 -20.93
CA LEU A 23 16.29 27.17 -19.60
C LEU A 23 17.53 28.03 -19.62
N PRO A 24 17.72 28.95 -18.64
CA PRO A 24 18.92 29.78 -18.58
C PRO A 24 20.17 28.94 -18.39
N ALA A 25 21.18 29.22 -19.24
CA ALA A 25 22.49 28.56 -19.18
C ALA A 25 23.20 28.84 -17.85
N GLY A 26 23.16 27.83 -16.97
CA GLY A 26 24.01 27.73 -15.80
C GLY A 26 24.84 26.47 -15.95
N GLU A 27 26.17 26.63 -15.96
CA GLU A 27 27.14 25.55 -16.09
C GLU A 27 26.93 24.52 -14.98
N VAL A 28 26.51 23.31 -15.33
CA VAL A 28 26.64 22.09 -14.51
C VAL A 28 27.59 21.15 -15.24
N GLU A 29 28.90 21.36 -15.01
CA GLU A 29 29.91 20.37 -15.33
C GLU A 29 29.70 19.14 -14.46
N GLY A 30 29.39 17.99 -15.08
CA GLY A 30 29.58 16.69 -14.48
C GLY A 30 28.38 15.75 -14.36
N LEU A 31 27.21 16.05 -14.94
CA LEU A 31 26.13 15.06 -15.04
C LEU A 31 25.72 14.86 -16.50
N ASN A 32 26.46 14.02 -17.20
CA ASN A 32 26.04 13.50 -18.50
C ASN A 32 25.10 12.29 -18.30
N ILE A 33 23.99 12.50 -17.61
CA ILE A 33 22.87 11.55 -17.63
C ILE A 33 21.94 12.10 -18.71
N THR A 34 21.93 11.46 -19.87
CA THR A 34 20.92 11.73 -20.87
C THR A 34 19.56 11.37 -20.30
N LEU A 35 18.57 12.24 -20.43
CA LEU A 35 17.20 12.00 -19.95
C LEU A 35 16.60 10.69 -20.49
N ASP A 36 17.14 10.18 -21.59
CA ASP A 36 16.75 8.89 -22.18
C ASP A 36 17.26 7.69 -21.35
N GLU A 37 18.50 7.73 -20.80
CA GLU A 37 19.04 6.62 -19.99
C GLU A 37 18.29 6.47 -18.64
N ALA A 38 17.91 7.59 -18.01
CA ALA A 38 17.11 7.55 -16.78
C ALA A 38 15.69 7.02 -17.02
N ALA A 39 15.09 7.35 -18.17
CA ALA A 39 13.77 6.87 -18.56
C ALA A 39 13.79 5.39 -18.96
N GLU A 40 14.84 4.93 -19.65
CA GLU A 40 15.02 3.50 -20.01
C GLU A 40 15.26 2.65 -18.75
N ASP A 41 16.02 3.12 -17.80
CA ASP A 41 16.31 2.41 -16.54
C ASP A 41 15.05 2.30 -15.65
N GLU A 42 14.17 3.30 -15.64
CA GLU A 42 12.85 3.20 -14.98
C GLU A 42 11.89 2.21 -15.67
N LEU A 43 11.95 2.08 -17.00
CA LEU A 43 11.13 1.16 -17.77
C LEU A 43 11.51 -0.31 -17.55
N GLU A 44 12.73 -0.60 -17.15
CA GLU A 44 13.21 -1.94 -16.83
C GLU A 44 12.97 -2.35 -15.36
N ARG A 45 12.55 -1.42 -14.49
CA ARG A 45 12.28 -1.70 -13.08
C ARG A 45 10.87 -2.21 -12.88
N SER A 46 10.75 -3.37 -12.30
CA SER A 46 9.44 -3.97 -11.99
C SER A 46 9.39 -4.45 -10.54
N TRP A 47 8.20 -4.33 -9.96
CA TRP A 47 7.95 -4.84 -8.61
C TRP A 47 7.44 -6.27 -8.66
N PHE A 48 7.91 -7.08 -7.72
CA PHE A 48 7.53 -8.46 -7.54
C PHE A 48 7.11 -8.68 -6.09
N PHE A 49 6.13 -9.56 -5.88
CA PHE A 49 5.88 -10.10 -4.56
C PHE A 49 6.69 -11.37 -4.33
N ILE A 50 7.32 -11.43 -3.16
CA ILE A 50 7.87 -12.66 -2.61
C ILE A 50 7.03 -13.08 -1.40
N HIS A 51 6.79 -14.38 -1.30
CA HIS A 51 6.15 -14.99 -0.15
C HIS A 51 7.21 -15.35 0.89
N CYS A 52 6.98 -15.01 2.14
CA CYS A 52 7.82 -15.38 3.27
C CYS A 52 6.97 -15.97 4.40
N TYR A 53 7.62 -16.55 5.39
CA TYR A 53 6.90 -17.00 6.58
C TYR A 53 6.28 -15.81 7.32
N SER A 54 5.00 -15.94 7.67
CA SER A 54 4.27 -14.89 8.39
C SER A 54 4.98 -14.52 9.68
N GLY A 55 5.18 -13.22 9.90
CA GLY A 55 5.95 -12.69 11.02
C GLY A 55 7.46 -12.55 10.74
N TYR A 56 7.95 -13.06 9.62
CA TYR A 56 9.36 -12.95 9.23
C TYR A 56 9.64 -11.79 8.27
N GLU A 57 8.64 -11.03 7.89
CA GLU A 57 8.74 -9.99 6.85
C GLU A 57 9.89 -9.01 7.15
N LYS A 58 9.96 -8.43 8.35
CA LYS A 58 11.05 -7.51 8.75
C LYS A 58 12.43 -8.17 8.78
N LYS A 59 12.50 -9.48 9.10
CA LYS A 59 13.77 -10.23 9.04
C LYS A 59 14.20 -10.48 7.61
N VAL A 60 13.24 -10.81 6.74
CA VAL A 60 13.49 -11.02 5.32
C VAL A 60 13.94 -9.72 4.66
N GLU A 61 13.25 -8.61 4.90
CA GLU A 61 13.64 -7.30 4.41
C GLU A 61 15.09 -6.96 4.83
N HIS A 62 15.40 -7.07 6.11
CA HIS A 62 16.75 -6.78 6.62
C HIS A 62 17.81 -7.70 6.00
N ALA A 63 17.53 -9.00 5.92
CA ALA A 63 18.44 -9.98 5.34
C ALA A 63 18.65 -9.74 3.84
N LEU A 64 17.61 -9.36 3.10
CA LEU A 64 17.70 -9.00 1.69
C LEU A 64 18.55 -7.74 1.50
N ARG A 65 18.28 -6.66 2.22
CA ARG A 65 19.07 -5.42 2.12
C ARG A 65 20.55 -5.68 2.41
N GLN A 66 20.85 -6.47 3.45
CA GLN A 66 22.24 -6.85 3.77
C GLN A 66 22.89 -7.67 2.64
N ARG A 67 22.15 -8.61 2.03
CA ARG A 67 22.68 -9.42 0.91
C ARG A 67 22.90 -8.60 -0.34
N ILE A 68 22.00 -7.69 -0.67
CA ILE A 68 22.13 -6.76 -1.80
C ILE A 68 23.43 -5.99 -1.67
N GLU A 69 23.70 -5.43 -0.50
CA GLU A 69 24.96 -4.69 -0.22
C GLU A 69 26.18 -5.60 -0.30
N THR A 70 26.16 -6.76 0.35
CA THR A 70 27.31 -7.66 0.44
C THR A 70 27.68 -8.30 -0.89
N MET A 71 26.68 -8.57 -1.74
CA MET A 71 26.87 -9.21 -3.03
C MET A 71 27.00 -8.21 -4.20
N GLY A 72 26.86 -6.90 -3.94
CA GLY A 72 26.95 -5.86 -4.95
C GLY A 72 25.80 -5.91 -5.96
N MET A 73 24.57 -6.20 -5.50
CA MET A 73 23.40 -6.38 -6.36
C MET A 73 22.52 -5.13 -6.49
N GLN A 74 23.05 -3.94 -6.17
CA GLN A 74 22.28 -2.69 -6.17
C GLN A 74 21.78 -2.29 -7.56
N ASP A 75 22.50 -2.73 -8.61
CA ASP A 75 22.14 -2.46 -10.00
C ASP A 75 21.05 -3.41 -10.53
N GLN A 76 20.71 -4.47 -9.77
CA GLN A 76 19.72 -5.49 -10.15
C GLN A 76 18.51 -5.53 -9.21
N ILE A 77 18.73 -5.17 -7.94
CA ILE A 77 17.69 -5.15 -6.90
C ILE A 77 17.71 -3.75 -6.27
N TYR A 78 16.72 -2.95 -6.63
CA TYR A 78 16.68 -1.52 -6.31
C TYR A 78 16.08 -1.23 -4.95
N ASP A 79 15.00 -1.93 -4.58
CA ASP A 79 14.34 -1.70 -3.30
C ASP A 79 13.64 -2.95 -2.76
N VAL A 80 13.44 -2.96 -1.44
CA VAL A 80 12.71 -4.00 -0.71
C VAL A 80 11.75 -3.31 0.25
N LEU A 81 10.47 -3.62 0.14
CA LEU A 81 9.40 -2.93 0.85
C LEU A 81 8.41 -3.91 1.47
N ILE A 82 8.02 -3.66 2.71
CA ILE A 82 6.88 -4.34 3.35
C ILE A 82 5.68 -3.41 3.26
N PRO A 83 4.61 -3.76 2.54
CA PRO A 83 3.42 -2.93 2.49
C PRO A 83 2.74 -2.86 3.85
N THR A 84 2.78 -1.68 4.47
CA THR A 84 2.17 -1.39 5.77
C THR A 84 1.21 -0.22 5.65
N GLU A 85 0.21 -0.17 6.52
CA GLU A 85 -0.70 0.94 6.70
C GLU A 85 -0.78 1.29 8.18
N ASP A 86 -0.94 2.56 8.49
CA ASP A 86 -1.17 3.00 9.86
C ASP A 86 -2.64 2.82 10.23
N GLU A 87 -2.88 2.06 11.29
CA GLU A 87 -4.20 1.82 11.85
C GLU A 87 -4.28 2.44 13.26
N ILE A 88 -5.31 3.22 13.53
CA ILE A 88 -5.57 3.70 14.88
C ILE A 88 -6.43 2.65 15.61
N GLU A 89 -5.85 2.01 16.59
CA GLU A 89 -6.58 1.18 17.55
C GLU A 89 -7.01 2.02 18.75
N VAL A 90 -8.29 1.94 19.08
CA VAL A 90 -8.83 2.48 20.34
C VAL A 90 -9.01 1.33 21.32
N LYS A 91 -8.20 1.33 22.35
CA LYS A 91 -8.25 0.32 23.42
C LYS A 91 -8.14 1.01 24.78
N ASP A 92 -9.01 0.61 25.72
CA ASP A 92 -9.07 1.17 27.08
C ASP A 92 -9.13 2.72 27.08
N GLY A 93 -9.97 3.30 26.20
CA GLY A 93 -10.10 4.75 26.04
C GLY A 93 -8.85 5.47 25.52
N LYS A 94 -7.83 4.75 25.03
CA LYS A 94 -6.58 5.32 24.48
C LYS A 94 -6.43 5.01 23.01
N ARG A 95 -6.02 6.01 22.23
CA ARG A 95 -5.64 5.84 20.83
C ARG A 95 -4.18 5.39 20.75
N ARG A 96 -3.93 4.39 19.92
CA ARG A 96 -2.58 3.96 19.56
C ARG A 96 -2.52 3.81 18.05
N THR A 97 -1.52 4.42 17.42
CA THR A 97 -1.20 4.14 16.02
C THR A 97 -0.39 2.85 15.98
N VAL A 98 -0.86 1.89 15.22
CA VAL A 98 -0.24 0.58 15.05
C VAL A 98 0.02 0.38 13.56
N GLU A 99 1.29 0.16 13.22
CA GLU A 99 1.69 -0.21 11.87
C GLU A 99 1.19 -1.63 11.55
N LYS A 100 0.28 -1.76 10.61
CA LYS A 100 -0.31 -3.03 10.19
C LYS A 100 0.13 -3.40 8.79
N ARG A 101 0.46 -4.66 8.59
CA ARG A 101 0.80 -5.17 7.26
C ARG A 101 -0.43 -5.26 6.38
N VAL A 102 -0.37 -4.66 5.20
CA VAL A 102 -1.44 -4.76 4.19
C VAL A 102 -1.57 -6.20 3.70
N PHE A 103 -0.42 -6.87 3.48
CA PHE A 103 -0.33 -8.25 3.05
C PHE A 103 0.59 -9.06 3.97
N PRO A 104 0.06 -9.71 5.03
CA PRO A 104 0.87 -10.55 5.91
C PRO A 104 1.51 -11.72 5.15
N GLY A 105 2.82 -11.94 5.35
CA GLY A 105 3.58 -12.98 4.68
C GLY A 105 4.09 -12.60 3.28
N TYR A 106 3.94 -11.33 2.88
CA TYR A 106 4.42 -10.86 1.57
C TYR A 106 5.34 -9.66 1.73
N VAL A 107 6.38 -9.62 0.91
CA VAL A 107 7.33 -8.52 0.78
C VAL A 107 7.41 -8.14 -0.70
N MET A 108 7.48 -6.87 -1.00
CA MET A 108 7.69 -6.36 -2.35
C MET A 108 9.18 -6.15 -2.58
N VAL A 109 9.65 -6.55 -3.76
CA VAL A 109 11.04 -6.34 -4.19
C VAL A 109 11.02 -5.69 -5.56
N GLN A 110 11.71 -4.57 -5.71
CA GLN A 110 11.91 -3.93 -7.01
C GLN A 110 13.17 -4.46 -7.64
N MET A 111 13.04 -5.04 -8.81
CA MET A 111 14.15 -5.71 -9.51
C MET A 111 14.20 -5.29 -10.97
N ARG A 112 15.38 -5.42 -11.56
CA ARG A 112 15.56 -5.29 -13.00
C ARG A 112 14.82 -6.41 -13.70
N TRP A 113 14.00 -6.04 -14.69
CA TRP A 113 13.16 -6.95 -15.46
C TRP A 113 13.38 -6.73 -16.94
N ASP A 114 13.86 -7.76 -17.63
CA ASP A 114 13.90 -7.74 -19.08
C ASP A 114 12.49 -8.02 -19.63
N LYS A 115 11.87 -7.00 -20.23
CA LYS A 115 10.51 -7.11 -20.76
C LYS A 115 10.45 -7.93 -22.05
N ASP A 116 11.53 -7.94 -22.82
CA ASP A 116 11.60 -8.62 -24.12
C ASP A 116 11.81 -10.10 -23.93
N GLU A 117 12.69 -10.49 -23.00
CA GLU A 117 12.94 -11.88 -22.64
C GLU A 117 11.94 -12.41 -21.60
N GLY A 118 11.29 -11.54 -20.84
CA GLY A 118 10.39 -11.90 -19.75
C GLY A 118 11.09 -12.57 -18.58
N GLU A 119 12.36 -12.22 -18.35
CA GLU A 119 13.21 -12.87 -17.36
C GLU A 119 13.83 -11.87 -16.37
N LEU A 120 14.08 -12.35 -15.16
CA LEU A 120 14.92 -11.70 -14.16
C LEU A 120 16.37 -12.11 -14.35
N ASP A 121 17.29 -11.22 -13.91
CA ASP A 121 18.68 -11.61 -13.75
C ASP A 121 18.81 -12.84 -12.83
N LYS A 122 19.57 -13.84 -13.25
CA LYS A 122 19.69 -15.13 -12.55
C LYS A 122 20.31 -14.98 -11.16
N ASP A 123 21.29 -14.10 -11.02
CA ASP A 123 21.99 -13.90 -9.75
C ASP A 123 21.13 -13.10 -8.78
N ALA A 124 20.39 -12.10 -9.28
CA ALA A 124 19.41 -11.36 -8.50
C ALA A 124 18.26 -12.26 -8.05
N TRP A 125 17.70 -13.06 -8.96
CA TRP A 125 16.68 -14.05 -8.64
C TRP A 125 17.17 -15.04 -7.56
N TYR A 126 18.38 -15.59 -7.74
CA TYR A 126 19.00 -16.52 -6.79
C TYR A 126 19.21 -15.88 -5.42
N THR A 127 19.66 -14.63 -5.39
CA THR A 127 19.89 -13.85 -4.16
C THR A 127 18.61 -13.69 -3.36
N VAL A 128 17.52 -13.32 -4.02
CA VAL A 128 16.21 -13.16 -3.38
C VAL A 128 15.65 -14.52 -2.91
N ARG A 129 15.64 -15.51 -3.81
CA ARG A 129 15.05 -16.83 -3.56
C ARG A 129 15.71 -17.58 -2.40
N ASN A 130 17.03 -17.44 -2.26
CA ASN A 130 17.80 -18.13 -1.22
C ASN A 130 18.01 -17.26 0.05
N THR A 131 17.27 -16.18 0.20
CA THR A 131 17.29 -15.41 1.44
C THR A 131 16.53 -16.14 2.54
N PRO A 132 17.10 -16.29 3.75
CA PRO A 132 16.45 -16.99 4.85
C PRO A 132 15.08 -16.42 5.18
N GLY A 133 14.05 -17.25 5.16
CA GLY A 133 12.67 -16.87 5.42
C GLY A 133 11.83 -16.64 4.16
N VAL A 134 12.44 -16.54 2.99
CA VAL A 134 11.75 -16.48 1.71
C VAL A 134 11.27 -17.87 1.32
N VAL A 135 10.00 -18.01 0.94
CA VAL A 135 9.40 -19.24 0.43
C VAL A 135 9.52 -19.31 -1.09
N GLY A 136 9.29 -18.18 -1.78
CA GLY A 136 9.39 -18.09 -3.24
C GLY A 136 8.76 -16.82 -3.79
N PHE A 137 8.85 -16.66 -5.11
CA PHE A 137 8.16 -15.58 -5.82
C PHE A 137 6.68 -15.91 -6.04
N VAL A 138 5.86 -14.88 -6.10
CA VAL A 138 4.45 -15.02 -6.49
C VAL A 138 4.35 -15.13 -8.02
N GLY A 139 3.50 -16.02 -8.50
CA GLY A 139 3.32 -16.29 -9.93
C GLY A 139 4.14 -17.48 -10.46
N GLY A 140 5.15 -17.90 -9.72
CA GLY A 140 6.00 -19.06 -10.03
C GLY A 140 7.48 -18.80 -9.75
N ASP A 141 8.17 -19.83 -9.29
CA ASP A 141 9.59 -19.70 -8.94
C ASP A 141 10.50 -19.52 -10.16
N SER A 142 10.16 -20.11 -11.30
CA SER A 142 10.98 -20.05 -12.52
C SER A 142 10.66 -18.83 -13.40
N GLN A 143 9.44 -18.32 -13.34
CA GLN A 143 9.00 -17.15 -14.07
C GLN A 143 8.08 -16.32 -13.18
N PRO A 144 8.65 -15.47 -12.30
CA PRO A 144 7.86 -14.60 -11.45
C PRO A 144 7.09 -13.58 -12.29
N THR A 145 5.88 -13.29 -11.85
CA THR A 145 5.02 -12.32 -12.55
C THR A 145 5.22 -10.94 -11.95
N PRO A 146 5.61 -9.92 -12.74
CA PRO A 146 5.72 -8.55 -12.27
C PRO A 146 4.34 -7.99 -11.91
N LEU A 147 4.31 -7.12 -10.90
CA LEU A 147 3.13 -6.35 -10.56
C LEU A 147 2.84 -5.30 -11.64
N ARG A 148 1.56 -5.08 -11.93
CA ARG A 148 1.15 -4.01 -12.83
C ARG A 148 1.37 -2.65 -12.17
N VAL A 149 1.64 -1.64 -12.98
CA VAL A 149 1.85 -0.27 -12.49
C VAL A 149 0.68 0.22 -11.63
N GLU A 150 -0.56 -0.10 -12.04
CA GLU A 150 -1.76 0.29 -11.29
C GLU A 150 -1.89 -0.44 -9.94
N GLU A 151 -1.37 -1.66 -9.84
CA GLU A 151 -1.36 -2.42 -8.59
C GLU A 151 -0.34 -1.84 -7.62
N VAL A 152 0.86 -1.55 -8.11
CA VAL A 152 1.92 -0.87 -7.35
C VAL A 152 1.42 0.48 -6.84
N LYS A 153 0.84 1.29 -7.72
CA LYS A 153 0.32 2.61 -7.36
C LYS A 153 -0.72 2.50 -6.23
N ARG A 154 -1.69 1.60 -6.35
CA ARG A 154 -2.71 1.39 -5.29
C ARG A 154 -2.11 0.98 -3.95
N ILE A 155 -1.03 0.20 -3.97
CA ILE A 155 -0.34 -0.22 -2.74
C ILE A 155 0.38 0.97 -2.13
N MET A 156 1.12 1.76 -2.94
CA MET A 156 1.82 2.95 -2.49
C MET A 156 0.85 4.02 -1.97
N ASP A 157 -0.22 4.31 -2.72
CA ASP A 157 -1.27 5.25 -2.29
C ASP A 157 -1.88 4.84 -0.94
N ARG A 158 -2.03 3.52 -0.70
CA ARG A 158 -2.55 3.01 0.56
C ARG A 158 -1.55 3.14 1.72
N MET A 159 -0.26 3.01 1.44
CA MET A 159 0.80 3.22 2.44
C MET A 159 0.96 4.69 2.81
N GLU A 160 0.75 5.59 1.85
CA GLU A 160 0.86 7.04 2.04
C GLU A 160 -0.44 7.68 2.52
N SER A 161 -1.57 6.94 2.47
CA SER A 161 -2.85 7.50 2.87
C SER A 161 -2.86 7.80 4.36
N GLU A 162 -3.12 9.06 4.71
CA GLU A 162 -3.39 9.51 6.07
C GLU A 162 -4.79 9.10 6.56
N ASP A 163 -5.59 8.46 5.71
CA ASP A 163 -6.91 7.92 6.04
C ASP A 163 -6.77 6.73 7.00
N THR A 164 -6.42 7.05 8.23
CA THR A 164 -6.23 6.07 9.29
C THR A 164 -7.57 5.44 9.66
N VAL A 165 -7.73 4.16 9.35
CA VAL A 165 -8.94 3.42 9.73
C VAL A 165 -8.94 3.23 11.24
N VAL A 166 -9.87 3.90 11.92
CA VAL A 166 -10.04 3.74 13.37
C VAL A 166 -10.77 2.44 13.64
N LYS A 167 -10.12 1.50 14.29
CA LYS A 167 -10.71 0.25 14.76
C LYS A 167 -10.85 0.22 16.26
N VAL A 168 -11.93 -0.40 16.69
CA VAL A 168 -12.25 -0.64 18.09
C VAL A 168 -12.11 -2.13 18.40
N ASP A 169 -11.82 -2.45 19.64
CA ASP A 169 -11.61 -3.83 20.11
C ASP A 169 -12.90 -4.57 20.51
N TYR A 170 -14.06 -3.92 20.32
CA TYR A 170 -15.38 -4.50 20.61
C TYR A 170 -16.21 -4.67 19.33
N LYS A 171 -17.17 -5.60 19.37
CA LYS A 171 -18.03 -5.98 18.23
C LYS A 171 -19.50 -5.63 18.48
N ILE A 172 -20.28 -5.57 17.41
CA ILE A 172 -21.76 -5.45 17.52
C ILE A 172 -22.30 -6.62 18.31
N GLY A 173 -23.18 -6.33 19.29
CA GLY A 173 -23.76 -7.31 20.22
C GLY A 173 -22.89 -7.57 21.46
N GLU A 174 -21.70 -7.02 21.55
CA GLU A 174 -20.82 -7.21 22.70
C GLU A 174 -21.16 -6.27 23.85
N ARG A 175 -20.96 -6.74 25.08
CA ARG A 175 -21.18 -5.93 26.31
C ARG A 175 -19.98 -5.03 26.54
N VAL A 176 -20.28 -3.77 26.78
CA VAL A 176 -19.29 -2.70 26.98
C VAL A 176 -19.65 -1.88 28.21
N ARG A 177 -18.67 -1.17 28.74
CA ARG A 177 -18.83 -0.18 29.81
C ARG A 177 -18.61 1.22 29.21
N ILE A 178 -19.46 2.15 29.59
CA ILE A 178 -19.31 3.56 29.24
C ILE A 178 -18.35 4.19 30.24
N VAL A 179 -17.28 4.85 29.76
CA VAL A 179 -16.24 5.46 30.61
C VAL A 179 -16.23 6.99 30.50
N GLY A 180 -17.28 7.58 29.94
CA GLY A 180 -17.39 9.02 29.81
C GLY A 180 -18.83 9.52 29.71
N GLY A 181 -18.98 10.85 29.91
CA GLY A 181 -20.26 11.52 29.79
C GLY A 181 -21.26 11.22 30.92
N PRO A 182 -22.57 11.53 30.69
CA PRO A 182 -23.60 11.39 31.71
C PRO A 182 -23.95 9.92 32.03
N PHE A 183 -23.49 8.96 31.21
CA PHE A 183 -23.73 7.54 31.39
C PHE A 183 -22.48 6.78 31.86
N ASN A 184 -21.53 7.49 32.48
CA ASN A 184 -20.30 6.88 33.00
C ASN A 184 -20.61 5.70 33.93
N ASP A 185 -19.81 4.60 33.77
CA ASP A 185 -19.95 3.33 34.49
C ASP A 185 -21.22 2.49 34.18
N PHE A 186 -22.09 2.96 33.30
CA PHE A 186 -23.23 2.13 32.87
C PHE A 186 -22.77 1.04 31.91
N PRO A 187 -23.23 -0.21 32.11
CA PRO A 187 -23.08 -1.26 31.13
C PRO A 187 -24.06 -1.08 29.99
N GLY A 188 -23.62 -1.42 28.78
CA GLY A 188 -24.47 -1.40 27.60
C GLY A 188 -24.11 -2.49 26.61
N THR A 189 -24.88 -2.58 25.55
CA THR A 189 -24.65 -3.51 24.43
C THR A 189 -24.43 -2.71 23.15
N VAL A 190 -23.39 -3.03 22.41
CA VAL A 190 -23.07 -2.36 21.14
C VAL A 190 -24.13 -2.68 20.09
N ALA A 191 -24.84 -1.66 19.61
CA ALA A 191 -25.85 -1.83 18.57
C ALA A 191 -25.28 -1.59 17.17
N THR A 192 -24.52 -0.52 16.97
CA THR A 192 -23.87 -0.20 15.68
C THR A 192 -22.54 0.50 15.90
N ILE A 193 -21.59 0.27 14.99
CA ILE A 193 -20.28 0.92 14.97
C ILE A 193 -20.17 1.71 13.67
N ASP A 194 -19.90 3.00 13.75
CA ASP A 194 -19.66 3.89 12.62
C ASP A 194 -18.17 4.34 12.66
N SER A 195 -17.34 3.59 11.95
CA SER A 195 -15.89 3.85 11.91
C SER A 195 -15.54 5.15 11.21
N GLY A 196 -16.34 5.58 10.22
CA GLY A 196 -16.10 6.83 9.48
C GLY A 196 -16.33 8.09 10.32
N ARG A 197 -17.21 7.99 11.34
CA ARG A 197 -17.51 9.10 12.28
C ARG A 197 -16.92 8.90 13.66
N GLU A 198 -16.18 7.81 13.86
CA GLU A 198 -15.63 7.39 15.17
C GLU A 198 -16.69 7.31 16.28
N LYS A 199 -17.89 6.85 15.93
CA LYS A 199 -19.02 6.77 16.87
C LYS A 199 -19.54 5.36 16.99
N VAL A 200 -19.99 5.03 18.20
CA VAL A 200 -20.66 3.78 18.52
C VAL A 200 -22.02 4.09 19.12
N ARG A 201 -23.02 3.33 18.71
CA ARG A 201 -24.34 3.36 19.34
C ARG A 201 -24.42 2.20 20.32
N VAL A 202 -24.63 2.51 21.58
CA VAL A 202 -24.73 1.56 22.68
C VAL A 202 -26.15 1.58 23.22
N MET A 203 -26.76 0.41 23.41
CA MET A 203 -28.02 0.25 24.10
C MET A 203 -27.76 0.12 25.58
N VAL A 204 -28.28 1.04 26.35
CA VAL A 204 -28.15 1.10 27.82
C VAL A 204 -29.52 0.88 28.45
N ASP A 205 -29.59 0.01 29.43
CA ASP A 205 -30.79 -0.10 30.27
C ASP A 205 -30.79 1.03 31.31
N PHE A 206 -31.66 1.99 31.11
CA PHE A 206 -31.84 3.11 32.01
C PHE A 206 -33.22 3.04 32.66
N PHE A 207 -33.23 2.64 33.94
CA PHE A 207 -34.48 2.43 34.73
C PHE A 207 -35.50 1.49 34.05
N GLY A 208 -35.03 0.35 33.50
CA GLY A 208 -35.91 -0.63 32.85
C GLY A 208 -36.36 -0.23 31.44
N ARG A 209 -35.72 0.77 30.83
CA ARG A 209 -35.92 1.18 29.44
C ARG A 209 -34.62 1.12 28.66
N GLU A 210 -34.63 0.35 27.59
CA GLU A 210 -33.49 0.37 26.66
C GLU A 210 -33.43 1.70 25.92
N THR A 211 -32.34 2.42 26.10
CA THR A 211 -32.10 3.72 25.49
C THR A 211 -30.84 3.63 24.63
N ALA A 212 -30.94 4.07 23.36
CA ALA A 212 -29.81 4.15 22.46
C ALA A 212 -29.00 5.42 22.72
N VAL A 213 -27.75 5.27 23.10
CA VAL A 213 -26.80 6.39 23.33
C VAL A 213 -25.73 6.35 22.24
N VAL A 214 -25.45 7.48 21.62
CA VAL A 214 -24.36 7.62 20.64
C VAL A 214 -23.14 8.23 21.35
N LEU A 215 -22.06 7.47 21.36
CA LEU A 215 -20.82 7.80 22.08
C LEU A 215 -19.64 7.81 21.12
N SER A 216 -18.57 8.50 21.50
CA SER A 216 -17.28 8.37 20.83
C SER A 216 -16.64 7.03 21.19
N PHE A 217 -15.77 6.52 20.33
CA PHE A 217 -14.99 5.31 20.60
C PHE A 217 -14.14 5.40 21.89
N MET A 218 -13.75 6.63 22.28
CA MET A 218 -12.99 6.90 23.51
C MET A 218 -13.82 6.78 24.78
N GLU A 219 -15.14 6.82 24.68
CA GLU A 219 -16.06 6.80 25.81
C GLU A 219 -16.58 5.40 26.12
N VAL A 220 -16.04 4.38 25.45
CA VAL A 220 -16.51 2.99 25.58
C VAL A 220 -15.35 2.04 25.76
N GLU A 221 -15.44 1.17 26.75
CA GLU A 221 -14.49 0.10 27.05
C GLU A 221 -15.17 -1.27 26.97
N ARG A 222 -14.41 -2.27 26.59
CA ARG A 222 -14.83 -3.67 26.67
C ARG A 222 -14.92 -4.13 28.12
N MET A 223 -15.95 -4.89 28.46
CA MET A 223 -16.12 -5.49 29.78
C MET A 223 -15.43 -6.83 29.89
#